data_367b6ebff65b298f491117ab55776380
#
_entry.id   367b6ebff65b298f491117ab55776380
#
_cell.length_a   1.000
_cell.length_b   1.000
_cell.length_c   1.000
_cell.angle_alpha   90.00
_cell.angle_beta   90.00
_cell.angle_gamma   90.00
#
_symmetry.space_group_name_H-M   'P 1'
#
loop_
_entity.id
_entity.type
_entity.pdbx_description
1 polymer ?
#
loop_
_entity_poly.entity_id
_entity_poly.type
_entity_poly.pdbx_seq_one_letter_code
_entity_poly.pdbx_strand_id
1 'polypeptide(L)'
;MRPLEAVVDLGRIERNYRRLRALHGGRLLAVVKADAFGHGVVETARYLSGKADGFAVAFWEEAEQLRAAGVSDPILALEGPLEARELDAFADLRLWPAIHSPQQLDAFLAGPAGYAPKVWLTLDTGMRRAGFLPEAFRDAYERLVASGKAGGVVAMTHLSKADEDDPSFTEKQIAVFDAATAGLSVEASIANTAGIMRHPKARRDWGRAGIGLYGLAPDSRDCAELEPAMTVRSQVVAVKDVKKGEAVSYGGVYIAPCDMRLGMVACGYADGYPRRNSNGAPVFVDGEPSRVAGRVCMDLMMVELNRDSQGVGSVVELWGDNVSVNEIARRAEMINYEVVTGYKRGRRRYVVSASDRAEDSIDVL
;
A
#
# COMPACT_ATOMS: atom_id res chain seq x y z
N MET A 1 -10.82 -10.49 24.73
CA MET A 1 -9.97 -10.29 23.51
C MET A 1 -9.55 -8.83 23.49
N ARG A 2 -8.32 -8.51 23.04
CA ARG A 2 -7.82 -7.14 22.97
C ARG A 2 -8.66 -6.33 21.95
N PRO A 3 -9.08 -5.09 22.28
CA PRO A 3 -10.05 -4.33 21.46
C PRO A 3 -9.42 -3.60 20.24
N LEU A 4 -8.15 -3.86 19.88
CA LEU A 4 -7.50 -3.27 18.73
C LEU A 4 -7.95 -3.95 17.45
N GLU A 5 -8.52 -3.17 16.51
CA GLU A 5 -8.91 -3.67 15.20
C GLU A 5 -8.65 -2.65 14.08
N ALA A 6 -8.39 -3.16 12.88
CA ALA A 6 -8.49 -2.43 11.63
C ALA A 6 -9.78 -2.86 10.92
N VAL A 7 -10.64 -1.91 10.64
CA VAL A 7 -11.79 -2.09 9.75
C VAL A 7 -11.32 -1.75 8.34
N VAL A 8 -11.37 -2.73 7.45
CA VAL A 8 -10.96 -2.59 6.05
C VAL A 8 -12.20 -2.64 5.17
N ASP A 9 -12.45 -1.57 4.44
CA ASP A 9 -13.57 -1.46 3.52
C ASP A 9 -13.15 -1.87 2.10
N LEU A 10 -13.50 -3.08 1.72
CA LEU A 10 -13.22 -3.64 0.40
C LEU A 10 -14.00 -2.92 -0.72
N GLY A 11 -15.16 -2.35 -0.41
CA GLY A 11 -15.94 -1.55 -1.35
C GLY A 11 -15.21 -0.26 -1.74
N ARG A 12 -14.58 0.43 -0.76
CA ARG A 12 -13.71 1.60 -1.02
C ARG A 12 -12.50 1.22 -1.88
N ILE A 13 -11.87 0.07 -1.60
CA ILE A 13 -10.76 -0.44 -2.43
C ILE A 13 -11.21 -0.65 -3.88
N GLU A 14 -12.39 -1.25 -4.11
CA GLU A 14 -12.92 -1.45 -5.47
C GLU A 14 -13.23 -0.11 -6.15
N ARG A 15 -13.85 0.84 -5.46
CA ARG A 15 -14.15 2.17 -6.03
C ARG A 15 -12.87 2.93 -6.40
N ASN A 16 -11.86 2.90 -5.54
CA ASN A 16 -10.54 3.46 -5.85
C ASN A 16 -9.90 2.79 -7.07
N TYR A 17 -9.96 1.44 -7.14
CA TYR A 17 -9.46 0.70 -8.30
C TYR A 17 -10.16 1.14 -9.58
N ARG A 18 -11.49 1.16 -9.60
CA ARG A 18 -12.29 1.56 -10.76
C ARG A 18 -11.99 2.98 -11.21
N ARG A 19 -11.83 3.89 -10.24
CA ARG A 19 -11.48 5.28 -10.53
C ARG A 19 -10.11 5.43 -11.15
N LEU A 20 -9.09 4.78 -10.56
CA LEU A 20 -7.72 4.80 -11.09
C LEU A 20 -7.63 4.12 -12.46
N ARG A 21 -8.39 3.04 -12.68
CA ARG A 21 -8.47 2.36 -13.96
C ARG A 21 -9.09 3.25 -15.04
N ALA A 22 -10.18 3.93 -14.73
CA ALA A 22 -10.83 4.88 -15.63
C ALA A 22 -9.90 6.06 -15.97
N LEU A 23 -9.19 6.59 -14.97
CA LEU A 23 -8.24 7.67 -15.17
C LEU A 23 -7.02 7.23 -15.99
N HIS A 24 -6.54 6.00 -15.80
CA HIS A 24 -5.43 5.42 -16.58
C HIS A 24 -5.83 5.20 -18.05
N GLY A 25 -7.03 4.72 -18.31
CA GLY A 25 -7.58 4.46 -19.65
C GLY A 25 -7.15 3.13 -20.28
N GLY A 26 -6.14 2.44 -19.75
CA GLY A 26 -5.66 1.11 -20.15
C GLY A 26 -5.94 0.05 -19.08
N ARG A 27 -5.21 -1.06 -19.14
CA ARG A 27 -5.26 -2.10 -18.11
C ARG A 27 -4.55 -1.65 -16.86
N LEU A 28 -5.01 -2.12 -15.68
CA LEU A 28 -4.48 -1.70 -14.39
C LEU A 28 -4.22 -2.91 -13.49
N LEU A 29 -2.98 -3.09 -13.04
CA LEU A 29 -2.67 -4.04 -11.98
C LEU A 29 -3.00 -3.45 -10.61
N ALA A 30 -3.72 -4.21 -9.80
CA ALA A 30 -3.87 -3.95 -8.38
C ALA A 30 -2.61 -4.43 -7.64
N VAL A 31 -1.83 -3.50 -7.08
CA VAL A 31 -0.60 -3.84 -6.35
C VAL A 31 -0.96 -4.19 -4.91
N VAL A 32 -0.84 -5.47 -4.57
CA VAL A 32 -1.27 -6.05 -3.28
C VAL A 32 -0.10 -6.59 -2.43
N LYS A 33 1.13 -6.21 -2.75
CA LYS A 33 2.31 -6.58 -1.98
C LYS A 33 2.28 -6.06 -0.54
N ALA A 34 3.13 -6.59 0.32
CA ALA A 34 3.21 -6.23 1.75
C ALA A 34 1.85 -6.37 2.45
N ASP A 35 1.22 -7.54 2.29
CA ASP A 35 -0.09 -7.86 2.84
C ASP A 35 -1.17 -6.83 2.43
N ALA A 36 -1.23 -6.52 1.11
CA ALA A 36 -2.08 -5.47 0.54
C ALA A 36 -1.86 -4.11 1.26
N PHE A 37 -0.61 -3.70 1.42
CA PHE A 37 -0.24 -2.50 2.20
C PHE A 37 -0.84 -2.51 3.61
N GLY A 38 -0.83 -3.66 4.27
CA GLY A 38 -1.39 -3.86 5.61
C GLY A 38 -2.91 -4.08 5.65
N HIS A 39 -3.60 -4.08 4.51
CA HIS A 39 -5.06 -4.24 4.44
C HIS A 39 -5.54 -5.70 4.40
N GLY A 40 -4.62 -6.68 4.29
CA GLY A 40 -4.94 -8.10 4.16
C GLY A 40 -5.01 -8.56 2.70
N VAL A 41 -3.96 -9.27 2.28
CA VAL A 41 -3.76 -9.61 0.86
C VAL A 41 -4.81 -10.57 0.33
N VAL A 42 -5.19 -11.57 1.13
CA VAL A 42 -6.13 -12.63 0.71
C VAL A 42 -7.52 -12.07 0.45
N GLU A 43 -8.06 -11.34 1.42
CA GLU A 43 -9.42 -10.77 1.33
C GLU A 43 -9.50 -9.70 0.24
N THR A 44 -8.49 -8.84 0.16
CA THR A 44 -8.42 -7.80 -0.88
C THR A 44 -8.38 -8.43 -2.28
N ALA A 45 -7.51 -9.43 -2.50
CA ALA A 45 -7.38 -10.05 -3.81
C ALA A 45 -8.60 -10.90 -4.18
N ARG A 46 -9.18 -11.66 -3.24
CA ARG A 46 -10.43 -12.38 -3.47
C ARG A 46 -11.57 -11.46 -3.86
N TYR A 47 -11.70 -10.33 -3.19
CA TYR A 47 -12.76 -9.38 -3.47
C TYR A 47 -12.60 -8.71 -4.84
N LEU A 48 -11.37 -8.44 -5.26
CA LEU A 48 -11.04 -7.84 -6.56
C LEU A 48 -10.91 -8.87 -7.70
N SER A 49 -10.88 -10.17 -7.41
CA SER A 49 -10.77 -11.23 -8.42
C SER A 49 -11.91 -11.15 -9.42
N GLY A 50 -11.57 -11.20 -10.73
CA GLY A 50 -12.49 -11.00 -11.83
C GLY A 50 -12.94 -9.54 -12.05
N LYS A 51 -12.54 -8.61 -11.19
CA LYS A 51 -12.81 -7.15 -11.31
C LYS A 51 -11.56 -6.38 -11.70
N ALA A 52 -10.39 -6.83 -11.25
CA ALA A 52 -9.10 -6.27 -11.63
C ALA A 52 -8.54 -6.93 -12.90
N ASP A 53 -7.73 -6.21 -13.67
CA ASP A 53 -7.05 -6.76 -14.86
C ASP A 53 -5.90 -7.70 -14.47
N GLY A 54 -5.55 -7.79 -13.20
CA GLY A 54 -4.55 -8.63 -12.58
C GLY A 54 -3.99 -8.00 -11.31
N PHE A 55 -3.12 -8.74 -10.66
CA PHE A 55 -2.48 -8.34 -9.41
C PHE A 55 -0.97 -8.17 -9.58
N ALA A 56 -0.35 -7.42 -8.67
CA ALA A 56 1.10 -7.36 -8.56
C ALA A 56 1.52 -7.51 -7.09
N VAL A 57 2.46 -8.42 -6.86
CA VAL A 57 3.09 -8.68 -5.58
C VAL A 57 4.59 -8.38 -5.64
N ALA A 58 5.31 -8.34 -4.52
CA ALA A 58 6.76 -8.20 -4.55
C ALA A 58 7.41 -9.53 -4.94
N PHE A 59 7.17 -10.56 -4.15
CA PHE A 59 7.82 -11.87 -4.24
C PHE A 59 6.82 -12.99 -4.51
N TRP A 60 7.32 -14.13 -5.00
CA TRP A 60 6.49 -15.27 -5.38
C TRP A 60 5.74 -15.91 -4.19
N GLU A 61 6.28 -15.82 -2.96
CA GLU A 61 5.63 -16.33 -1.74
C GLU A 61 4.33 -15.58 -1.41
N GLU A 62 4.24 -14.29 -1.79
CA GLU A 62 2.97 -13.55 -1.67
C GLU A 62 1.95 -14.06 -2.71
N ALA A 63 2.42 -14.39 -3.93
CA ALA A 63 1.57 -14.96 -4.96
C ALA A 63 1.08 -16.38 -4.60
N GLU A 64 1.90 -17.18 -3.91
CA GLU A 64 1.50 -18.49 -3.41
C GLU A 64 0.29 -18.38 -2.48
N GLN A 65 0.28 -17.41 -1.57
CA GLN A 65 -0.87 -17.14 -0.69
C GLN A 65 -2.13 -16.84 -1.49
N LEU A 66 -2.01 -16.05 -2.57
CA LEU A 66 -3.14 -15.71 -3.44
C LEU A 66 -3.65 -16.96 -4.20
N ARG A 67 -2.76 -17.78 -4.73
CA ARG A 67 -3.14 -19.04 -5.41
C ARG A 67 -3.80 -20.03 -4.46
N ALA A 68 -3.26 -20.17 -3.24
CA ALA A 68 -3.87 -20.99 -2.19
C ALA A 68 -5.26 -20.47 -1.78
N ALA A 69 -5.48 -19.16 -1.87
CA ALA A 69 -6.77 -18.53 -1.63
C ALA A 69 -7.76 -18.65 -2.81
N GLY A 70 -7.38 -19.28 -3.94
CA GLY A 70 -8.22 -19.51 -5.11
C GLY A 70 -8.22 -18.39 -6.14
N VAL A 71 -7.34 -17.38 -6.01
CA VAL A 71 -7.20 -16.31 -7.01
C VAL A 71 -6.55 -16.89 -8.26
N SER A 72 -7.25 -16.85 -9.40
CA SER A 72 -6.78 -17.37 -10.70
C SER A 72 -6.31 -16.27 -11.67
N ASP A 73 -6.58 -15.03 -11.35
CA ASP A 73 -6.21 -13.86 -12.15
C ASP A 73 -4.69 -13.80 -12.42
N PRO A 74 -4.24 -13.03 -13.45
CA PRO A 74 -2.82 -12.80 -13.68
C PRO A 74 -2.13 -12.18 -12.46
N ILE A 75 -0.94 -12.67 -12.11
CA ILE A 75 -0.13 -12.12 -11.01
C ILE A 75 1.28 -11.82 -11.52
N LEU A 76 1.69 -10.56 -11.38
CA LEU A 76 3.05 -10.09 -11.64
C LEU A 76 3.86 -10.13 -10.34
N ALA A 77 4.99 -10.84 -10.32
CA ALA A 77 6.00 -10.72 -9.27
C ALA A 77 7.01 -9.63 -9.66
N LEU A 78 6.94 -8.48 -8.95
CA LEU A 78 7.67 -7.24 -9.31
C LEU A 78 9.18 -7.34 -9.14
N GLU A 79 9.66 -8.17 -8.21
CA GLU A 79 11.09 -8.36 -7.98
C GLU A 79 11.66 -9.53 -8.82
N GLY A 80 10.76 -10.28 -9.52
CA GLY A 80 11.14 -11.44 -10.32
C GLY A 80 11.73 -12.58 -9.50
N PRO A 81 12.29 -13.61 -10.14
CA PRO A 81 13.00 -14.68 -9.45
C PRO A 81 14.35 -14.18 -8.94
N LEU A 82 14.61 -14.35 -7.64
CA LEU A 82 15.92 -14.01 -7.04
C LEU A 82 16.95 -15.09 -7.32
N GLU A 83 16.50 -16.35 -7.42
CA GLU A 83 17.34 -17.51 -7.73
C GLU A 83 16.73 -18.33 -8.86
N ALA A 84 17.57 -18.97 -9.65
CA ALA A 84 17.11 -19.78 -10.80
C ALA A 84 16.12 -20.90 -10.41
N ARG A 85 16.30 -21.50 -9.22
CA ARG A 85 15.40 -22.54 -8.68
C ARG A 85 13.97 -22.07 -8.43
N GLU A 86 13.74 -20.77 -8.26
CA GLU A 86 12.39 -20.23 -8.05
C GLU A 86 11.55 -20.24 -9.32
N LEU A 87 12.17 -20.39 -10.49
CA LEU A 87 11.46 -20.44 -11.77
C LEU A 87 10.50 -21.64 -11.87
N ASP A 88 10.75 -22.74 -11.16
CA ASP A 88 9.80 -23.83 -11.07
C ASP A 88 8.52 -23.40 -10.34
N ALA A 89 8.67 -22.69 -9.21
CA ALA A 89 7.52 -22.11 -8.50
C ALA A 89 6.78 -21.05 -9.34
N PHE A 90 7.50 -20.22 -10.10
CA PHE A 90 6.89 -19.27 -11.03
C PHE A 90 6.05 -20.00 -12.10
N ALA A 91 6.54 -21.11 -12.63
CA ALA A 91 5.82 -21.92 -13.62
C ALA A 91 4.57 -22.58 -13.00
N ASP A 92 4.72 -23.24 -11.86
CA ASP A 92 3.62 -23.93 -11.15
C ASP A 92 2.50 -22.97 -10.76
N LEU A 93 2.85 -21.79 -10.27
CA LEU A 93 1.92 -20.73 -9.88
C LEU A 93 1.45 -19.86 -11.06
N ARG A 94 1.96 -20.10 -12.28
CA ARG A 94 1.63 -19.33 -13.50
C ARG A 94 1.79 -17.83 -13.30
N LEU A 95 2.95 -17.40 -12.78
CA LEU A 95 3.25 -16.00 -12.52
C LEU A 95 3.79 -15.31 -13.77
N TRP A 96 3.66 -14.00 -13.81
CA TRP A 96 4.40 -13.14 -14.71
C TRP A 96 5.67 -12.65 -14.00
N PRO A 97 6.88 -12.93 -14.48
CA PRO A 97 8.10 -12.44 -13.88
C PRO A 97 8.42 -11.03 -14.35
N ALA A 98 8.84 -10.15 -13.43
CA ALA A 98 9.66 -9.02 -13.81
C ALA A 98 11.11 -9.50 -13.96
N ILE A 99 11.80 -9.04 -15.02
CA ILE A 99 13.22 -9.30 -15.25
C ILE A 99 13.93 -7.95 -15.29
N HIS A 100 14.86 -7.74 -14.37
CA HIS A 100 15.51 -6.45 -14.18
C HIS A 100 17.06 -6.53 -14.16
N SER A 101 17.62 -7.71 -14.41
CA SER A 101 19.08 -7.93 -14.45
C SER A 101 19.47 -8.98 -15.47
N PRO A 102 20.73 -8.95 -15.98
CA PRO A 102 21.25 -9.99 -16.86
C PRO A 102 21.17 -11.39 -16.24
N GLN A 103 21.42 -11.52 -14.95
CA GLN A 103 21.39 -12.81 -14.23
C GLN A 103 19.98 -13.41 -14.22
N GLN A 104 18.94 -12.58 -13.97
CA GLN A 104 17.55 -13.03 -14.05
C GLN A 104 17.17 -13.42 -15.49
N LEU A 105 17.63 -12.66 -16.49
CA LEU A 105 17.39 -12.98 -17.89
C LEU A 105 18.02 -14.32 -18.25
N ASP A 106 19.29 -14.55 -17.91
CA ASP A 106 19.99 -15.79 -18.17
C ASP A 106 19.30 -16.99 -17.48
N ALA A 107 18.91 -16.81 -16.21
CA ALA A 107 18.16 -17.82 -15.48
C ALA A 107 16.81 -18.14 -16.16
N PHE A 108 16.05 -17.12 -16.54
CA PHE A 108 14.78 -17.31 -17.25
C PHE A 108 14.95 -18.04 -18.58
N LEU A 109 15.97 -17.66 -19.35
CA LEU A 109 16.28 -18.30 -20.63
C LEU A 109 16.71 -19.77 -20.47
N ALA A 110 17.34 -20.12 -19.36
CA ALA A 110 17.69 -21.50 -19.00
C ALA A 110 16.56 -22.26 -18.29
N GLY A 111 15.49 -21.59 -17.86
CA GLY A 111 14.43 -22.11 -17.01
C GLY A 111 13.54 -23.18 -17.67
N PRO A 112 12.46 -23.62 -16.97
CA PRO A 112 11.68 -24.79 -17.35
C PRO A 112 11.06 -24.67 -18.74
N ALA A 113 11.03 -25.80 -19.46
CA ALA A 113 10.34 -25.87 -20.75
C ALA A 113 8.81 -25.80 -20.56
N GLY A 114 8.14 -25.13 -21.50
CA GLY A 114 6.67 -24.98 -21.46
C GLY A 114 6.15 -23.85 -20.59
N TYR A 115 7.00 -23.19 -19.82
CA TYR A 115 6.64 -21.95 -19.12
C TYR A 115 6.87 -20.77 -20.05
N ALA A 116 5.79 -20.22 -20.60
CA ALA A 116 5.80 -19.10 -21.54
C ALA A 116 4.92 -17.95 -21.02
N PRO A 117 5.33 -17.26 -19.94
CA PRO A 117 4.55 -16.19 -19.34
C PRO A 117 4.64 -14.88 -20.13
N LYS A 118 3.78 -13.92 -19.79
CA LYS A 118 4.03 -12.51 -20.11
C LYS A 118 5.18 -12.01 -19.23
N VAL A 119 6.29 -11.63 -19.84
CA VAL A 119 7.50 -11.15 -19.14
C VAL A 119 7.48 -9.63 -19.05
N TRP A 120 7.75 -9.09 -17.85
CA TRP A 120 7.85 -7.66 -17.60
C TRP A 120 9.34 -7.26 -17.55
N LEU A 121 9.88 -6.85 -18.71
CA LEU A 121 11.27 -6.46 -18.82
C LEU A 121 11.46 -5.03 -18.29
N THR A 122 12.25 -4.88 -17.23
CA THR A 122 12.36 -3.62 -16.50
C THR A 122 13.51 -2.77 -17.06
N LEU A 123 13.19 -1.52 -17.39
CA LEU A 123 14.12 -0.47 -17.85
C LEU A 123 14.37 0.52 -16.71
N ASP A 124 15.61 0.77 -16.34
CA ASP A 124 15.98 1.86 -15.43
C ASP A 124 16.10 3.18 -16.20
N THR A 125 15.07 4.00 -16.07
CA THR A 125 15.02 5.32 -16.69
C THR A 125 15.57 6.44 -15.80
N GLY A 126 16.10 6.11 -14.61
CA GLY A 126 16.71 7.09 -13.71
C GLY A 126 16.49 6.88 -12.22
N MET A 127 15.70 5.87 -11.81
CA MET A 127 15.50 5.57 -10.39
C MET A 127 16.73 4.92 -9.73
N ARG A 128 17.56 4.22 -10.52
CA ARG A 128 18.78 3.56 -10.07
C ARG A 128 18.58 2.51 -8.97
N ARG A 129 17.48 1.75 -9.09
CA ARG A 129 17.14 0.66 -8.16
C ARG A 129 17.15 -0.71 -8.83
N ALA A 130 16.41 -0.86 -9.91
CA ALA A 130 16.27 -2.11 -10.66
C ALA A 130 16.01 -1.80 -12.13
N GLY A 131 16.44 -2.68 -13.03
CA GLY A 131 16.23 -2.56 -14.48
C GLY A 131 17.52 -2.48 -15.27
N PHE A 132 17.41 -2.86 -16.54
CA PHE A 132 18.49 -2.69 -17.50
C PHE A 132 18.68 -1.19 -17.79
N LEU A 133 19.92 -0.77 -17.96
CA LEU A 133 20.20 0.56 -18.45
C LEU A 133 19.73 0.70 -19.92
N PRO A 134 19.43 1.90 -20.40
CA PRO A 134 18.88 2.11 -21.75
C PRO A 134 19.71 1.47 -22.88
N GLU A 135 21.02 1.51 -22.76
CA GLU A 135 21.97 0.92 -23.72
C GLU A 135 21.94 -0.62 -23.76
N ALA A 136 21.56 -1.27 -22.65
CA ALA A 136 21.48 -2.72 -22.54
C ALA A 136 20.06 -3.28 -22.76
N PHE A 137 19.05 -2.42 -22.72
CA PHE A 137 17.64 -2.86 -22.74
C PHE A 137 17.26 -3.54 -24.05
N ARG A 138 17.70 -3.00 -25.18
CA ARG A 138 17.40 -3.55 -26.50
C ARG A 138 17.97 -4.95 -26.67
N ASP A 139 19.23 -5.18 -26.29
CA ASP A 139 19.85 -6.52 -26.34
C ASP A 139 19.08 -7.52 -25.47
N ALA A 140 18.72 -7.11 -24.25
CA ALA A 140 17.92 -7.96 -23.36
C ALA A 140 16.55 -8.31 -23.96
N TYR A 141 15.88 -7.35 -24.59
CA TYR A 141 14.61 -7.57 -25.29
C TYR A 141 14.78 -8.53 -26.47
N GLU A 142 15.77 -8.31 -27.32
CA GLU A 142 16.02 -9.16 -28.51
C GLU A 142 16.37 -10.60 -28.12
N ARG A 143 17.20 -10.79 -27.09
CA ARG A 143 17.51 -12.12 -26.52
C ARG A 143 16.25 -12.83 -25.99
N LEU A 144 15.40 -12.09 -25.27
CA LEU A 144 14.15 -12.60 -24.72
C LEU A 144 13.20 -13.05 -25.83
N VAL A 145 12.99 -12.21 -26.86
CA VAL A 145 12.11 -12.51 -28.00
C VAL A 145 12.65 -13.65 -28.84
N ALA A 146 13.95 -13.64 -29.17
CA ALA A 146 14.60 -14.70 -29.96
C ALA A 146 14.53 -16.09 -29.28
N SER A 147 14.44 -16.14 -27.96
CA SER A 147 14.32 -17.40 -27.22
C SER A 147 12.99 -18.14 -27.44
N GLY A 148 11.93 -17.44 -27.84
CA GLY A 148 10.57 -17.99 -27.94
C GLY A 148 9.93 -18.38 -26.59
N LYS A 149 10.57 -18.09 -25.45
CA LYS A 149 10.10 -18.47 -24.11
C LYS A 149 9.09 -17.48 -23.51
N ALA A 150 9.01 -16.23 -24.02
CA ALA A 150 8.03 -15.26 -23.53
C ALA A 150 6.72 -15.34 -24.33
N GLY A 151 5.59 -15.51 -23.67
CA GLY A 151 4.25 -15.43 -24.25
C GLY A 151 3.83 -13.99 -24.59
N GLY A 152 4.64 -13.02 -24.25
CA GLY A 152 4.50 -11.59 -24.53
C GLY A 152 5.49 -10.80 -23.68
N VAL A 153 5.82 -9.58 -24.11
CA VAL A 153 6.76 -8.71 -23.38
C VAL A 153 6.09 -7.39 -23.05
N VAL A 154 6.24 -6.95 -21.80
CA VAL A 154 5.88 -5.62 -21.33
C VAL A 154 7.16 -4.90 -20.95
N ALA A 155 7.48 -3.78 -21.60
CA ALA A 155 8.53 -2.88 -21.13
C ALA A 155 8.01 -2.12 -19.92
N MET A 156 8.71 -2.22 -18.79
CA MET A 156 8.29 -1.58 -17.53
C MET A 156 9.38 -0.63 -17.03
N THR A 157 8.98 0.50 -16.47
CA THR A 157 9.86 1.34 -15.64
C THR A 157 9.13 1.78 -14.38
N HIS A 158 9.85 2.38 -13.44
CA HIS A 158 9.27 2.95 -12.23
C HIS A 158 9.64 4.44 -12.09
N LEU A 159 8.62 5.27 -11.93
CA LEU A 159 8.80 6.70 -11.71
C LEU A 159 9.18 6.97 -10.27
N SER A 160 10.25 7.74 -10.05
CA SER A 160 10.81 7.98 -8.72
C SER A 160 10.36 9.30 -8.09
N LYS A 161 9.84 10.24 -8.90
CA LYS A 161 9.47 11.60 -8.49
C LYS A 161 8.12 12.04 -9.05
N ALA A 162 7.26 11.10 -9.38
CA ALA A 162 5.96 11.42 -9.97
C ALA A 162 4.97 12.09 -8.99
N ASP A 163 5.26 12.03 -7.70
CA ASP A 163 4.53 12.66 -6.60
C ASP A 163 5.07 14.06 -6.25
N GLU A 164 6.23 14.46 -6.78
CA GLU A 164 6.77 15.81 -6.60
C GLU A 164 6.01 16.85 -7.45
N ASP A 165 6.03 18.12 -7.02
CA ASP A 165 5.36 19.21 -7.75
C ASP A 165 6.13 19.60 -9.03
N ASP A 166 7.45 19.38 -9.09
CA ASP A 166 8.26 19.57 -10.30
C ASP A 166 8.21 18.32 -11.20
N PRO A 167 7.57 18.39 -12.39
CA PRO A 167 7.41 17.25 -13.29
C PRO A 167 8.68 16.94 -14.11
N SER A 168 9.70 17.79 -14.08
CA SER A 168 10.84 17.74 -15.02
C SER A 168 11.58 16.39 -15.00
N PHE A 169 11.81 15.84 -13.81
CA PHE A 169 12.50 14.55 -13.69
C PHE A 169 11.62 13.40 -14.21
N THR A 170 10.32 13.43 -13.93
CA THR A 170 9.36 12.43 -14.43
C THR A 170 9.25 12.49 -15.95
N GLU A 171 9.20 13.69 -16.53
CA GLU A 171 9.18 13.86 -18.00
C GLU A 171 10.48 13.33 -18.64
N LYS A 172 11.63 13.54 -17.99
CA LYS A 172 12.90 12.96 -18.41
C LYS A 172 12.88 11.42 -18.37
N GLN A 173 12.34 10.82 -17.32
CA GLN A 173 12.19 9.36 -17.24
C GLN A 173 11.30 8.83 -18.37
N ILE A 174 10.20 9.50 -18.68
CA ILE A 174 9.29 9.14 -19.80
C ILE A 174 10.03 9.24 -21.12
N ALA A 175 10.78 10.32 -21.37
CA ALA A 175 11.53 10.50 -22.61
C ALA A 175 12.63 9.42 -22.79
N VAL A 176 13.33 9.04 -21.72
CA VAL A 176 14.30 7.93 -21.75
C VAL A 176 13.62 6.61 -22.07
N PHE A 177 12.43 6.35 -21.49
CA PHE A 177 11.65 5.16 -21.77
C PHE A 177 11.25 5.09 -23.23
N ASP A 178 10.68 6.18 -23.76
CA ASP A 178 10.22 6.26 -25.15
C ASP A 178 11.37 6.06 -26.15
N ALA A 179 12.55 6.65 -25.87
CA ALA A 179 13.75 6.48 -26.69
C ALA A 179 14.26 5.04 -26.70
N ALA A 180 14.32 4.39 -25.52
CA ALA A 180 14.84 3.02 -25.40
C ALA A 180 13.90 1.97 -26.00
N THR A 181 12.60 2.22 -26.03
CA THR A 181 11.58 1.30 -26.56
C THR A 181 11.19 1.60 -28.00
N ALA A 182 11.73 2.66 -28.59
CA ALA A 182 11.39 3.08 -29.96
C ALA A 182 11.63 1.95 -30.98
N GLY A 183 10.60 1.63 -31.77
CA GLY A 183 10.63 0.59 -32.82
C GLY A 183 10.56 -0.84 -32.27
N LEU A 184 10.37 -1.07 -30.97
CA LEU A 184 10.10 -2.38 -30.40
C LEU A 184 8.62 -2.71 -30.43
N SER A 185 8.27 -3.97 -30.73
CA SER A 185 6.88 -4.47 -30.61
C SER A 185 6.63 -4.95 -29.17
N VAL A 186 6.30 -4.02 -28.29
CA VAL A 186 6.20 -4.28 -26.85
C VAL A 186 5.09 -3.45 -26.22
N GLU A 187 4.33 -4.05 -25.28
CA GLU A 187 3.43 -3.31 -24.42
C GLU A 187 4.25 -2.47 -23.41
N ALA A 188 3.68 -1.39 -22.91
CA ALA A 188 4.39 -0.45 -22.03
C ALA A 188 3.69 -0.27 -20.67
N SER A 189 4.49 -0.17 -19.61
CA SER A 189 4.04 0.14 -18.27
C SER A 189 4.96 1.13 -17.56
N ILE A 190 4.52 2.38 -17.44
CA ILE A 190 5.28 3.47 -16.82
C ILE A 190 4.65 3.87 -15.48
N ALA A 191 3.33 4.10 -15.48
CA ALA A 191 2.62 4.75 -14.39
C ALA A 191 2.48 3.87 -13.14
N ASN A 192 3.01 4.34 -12.01
CA ASN A 192 2.57 4.01 -10.65
C ASN A 192 1.35 4.89 -10.27
N THR A 193 0.87 4.86 -9.03
CA THR A 193 -0.28 5.68 -8.59
C THR A 193 -0.09 7.17 -8.94
N ALA A 194 1.08 7.75 -8.62
CA ALA A 194 1.35 9.15 -8.92
C ALA A 194 1.37 9.43 -10.42
N GLY A 195 1.99 8.54 -11.21
CA GLY A 195 1.98 8.59 -12.67
C GLY A 195 0.58 8.56 -13.25
N ILE A 196 -0.32 7.70 -12.70
CA ILE A 196 -1.73 7.64 -13.11
C ILE A 196 -2.42 8.97 -12.82
N MET A 197 -2.23 9.53 -11.63
CA MET A 197 -2.97 10.70 -11.18
C MET A 197 -2.48 12.00 -11.84
N ARG A 198 -1.15 12.18 -11.97
CA ARG A 198 -0.55 13.46 -12.31
C ARG A 198 0.08 13.55 -13.70
N HIS A 199 0.45 12.41 -14.32
CA HIS A 199 1.24 12.38 -15.56
C HIS A 199 0.52 11.64 -16.69
N PRO A 200 -0.38 12.29 -17.45
CA PRO A 200 -1.11 11.64 -18.56
C PRO A 200 -0.19 10.94 -19.56
N LYS A 201 0.99 11.50 -19.86
CA LYS A 201 1.99 10.90 -20.75
C LYS A 201 2.56 9.57 -20.23
N ALA A 202 2.44 9.26 -18.95
CA ALA A 202 2.87 7.97 -18.37
C ALA A 202 1.80 6.87 -18.50
N ARG A 203 0.57 7.21 -18.85
CA ARG A 203 -0.53 6.26 -19.02
C ARG A 203 -0.36 5.52 -20.34
N ARG A 204 0.06 4.27 -20.26
CA ARG A 204 0.33 3.39 -21.41
C ARG A 204 -0.60 2.16 -21.36
N ASP A 205 -0.17 1.02 -21.90
CA ASP A 205 -1.00 -0.19 -21.95
C ASP A 205 -1.36 -0.71 -20.56
N TRP A 206 -0.43 -0.58 -19.60
CA TRP A 206 -0.57 -1.04 -18.23
C TRP A 206 -0.20 0.02 -17.20
N GLY A 207 -1.09 0.25 -16.24
CA GLY A 207 -0.80 0.97 -15.01
C GLY A 207 -0.59 0.02 -13.83
N ARG A 208 -0.04 0.53 -12.71
CA ARG A 208 0.17 -0.21 -11.47
C ARG A 208 -0.29 0.64 -10.29
N ALA A 209 -1.53 0.39 -9.82
CA ALA A 209 -2.10 1.09 -8.69
C ALA A 209 -1.59 0.47 -7.38
N GLY A 210 -0.80 1.24 -6.63
CA GLY A 210 -0.34 0.89 -5.27
C GLY A 210 -1.17 1.61 -4.23
N ILE A 211 -0.58 2.60 -3.57
CA ILE A 211 -1.16 3.30 -2.42
C ILE A 211 -2.54 3.91 -2.70
N GLY A 212 -2.79 4.36 -3.92
CA GLY A 212 -4.09 4.91 -4.33
C GLY A 212 -5.21 3.89 -4.31
N LEU A 213 -4.91 2.60 -4.45
CA LEU A 213 -5.88 1.52 -4.29
C LEU A 213 -6.50 1.54 -2.88
N TYR A 214 -5.71 1.92 -1.89
CA TYR A 214 -6.09 1.97 -0.48
C TYR A 214 -6.61 3.35 -0.05
N GLY A 215 -6.84 4.25 -1.01
CA GLY A 215 -7.45 5.55 -0.76
C GLY A 215 -6.49 6.63 -0.30
N LEU A 216 -5.19 6.45 -0.50
CA LEU A 216 -4.17 7.39 -0.06
C LEU A 216 -3.40 7.98 -1.24
N ALA A 217 -3.12 9.28 -1.19
CA ALA A 217 -2.29 9.94 -2.20
C ALA A 217 -0.79 9.64 -1.97
N PRO A 218 -0.01 9.50 -3.06
CA PRO A 218 1.42 9.17 -2.97
C PRO A 218 2.28 10.21 -2.23
N ASP A 219 1.88 11.47 -2.28
CA ASP A 219 2.56 12.61 -1.64
C ASP A 219 2.16 12.84 -0.19
N SER A 220 1.39 11.94 0.40
CA SER A 220 0.84 12.05 1.75
C SER A 220 0.00 13.31 1.99
N ARG A 221 -0.56 13.92 0.93
CA ARG A 221 -1.59 14.96 1.02
C ARG A 221 -2.97 14.34 1.01
N ASP A 222 -3.95 15.03 1.59
CA ASP A 222 -5.33 14.55 1.51
C ASP A 222 -5.84 14.70 0.07
N CYS A 223 -6.59 13.70 -0.39
CA CYS A 223 -7.04 13.60 -1.77
C CYS A 223 -8.53 13.24 -1.77
N ALA A 224 -9.37 14.20 -2.12
CA ALA A 224 -10.83 14.01 -2.12
C ALA A 224 -11.32 13.00 -3.19
N GLU A 225 -10.47 12.68 -4.15
CA GLU A 225 -10.80 11.71 -5.17
C GLU A 225 -10.59 10.26 -4.75
N LEU A 226 -9.94 9.99 -3.64
CA LEU A 226 -9.66 8.64 -3.14
C LEU A 226 -10.30 8.46 -1.77
N GLU A 227 -10.82 7.27 -1.52
CA GLU A 227 -11.49 6.90 -0.28
C GLU A 227 -10.57 6.06 0.60
N PRO A 228 -10.05 6.58 1.75
CA PRO A 228 -9.25 5.79 2.68
C PRO A 228 -9.98 4.51 3.09
N ALA A 229 -9.34 3.36 2.87
CA ALA A 229 -9.99 2.06 3.02
C ALA A 229 -9.78 1.41 4.40
N MET A 230 -8.94 1.99 5.27
CA MET A 230 -8.64 1.42 6.59
C MET A 230 -8.95 2.41 7.71
N THR A 231 -9.78 1.99 8.66
CA THR A 231 -9.95 2.66 9.96
C THR A 231 -9.38 1.80 11.07
N VAL A 232 -8.42 2.32 11.83
CA VAL A 232 -7.86 1.63 13.00
C VAL A 232 -8.40 2.23 14.27
N ARG A 233 -8.99 1.36 15.10
CA ARG A 233 -9.59 1.75 16.38
C ARG A 233 -9.26 0.79 17.50
N SER A 234 -9.30 1.30 18.72
CA SER A 234 -9.16 0.54 19.94
C SER A 234 -10.18 1.05 20.96
N GLN A 235 -10.01 0.71 22.24
CA GLN A 235 -10.88 1.19 23.32
C GLN A 235 -10.07 1.66 24.51
N VAL A 236 -10.67 2.53 25.30
CA VAL A 236 -10.21 2.87 26.64
C VAL A 236 -10.40 1.67 27.54
N VAL A 237 -9.33 1.19 28.18
CA VAL A 237 -9.34 0.02 29.07
C VAL A 237 -9.21 0.38 30.54
N ALA A 238 -8.78 1.60 30.84
CA ALA A 238 -8.75 2.15 32.19
C ALA A 238 -8.81 3.68 32.15
N VAL A 239 -9.24 4.30 33.22
CA VAL A 239 -9.28 5.76 33.41
C VAL A 239 -8.37 6.15 34.56
N LYS A 240 -7.70 7.29 34.42
CA LYS A 240 -6.87 7.91 35.46
C LYS A 240 -7.30 9.37 35.67
N ASP A 241 -7.57 9.76 36.89
CA ASP A 241 -7.64 11.16 37.30
C ASP A 241 -6.22 11.69 37.48
N VAL A 242 -5.93 12.83 36.88
CA VAL A 242 -4.59 13.47 36.92
C VAL A 242 -4.79 14.92 37.34
N LYS A 243 -3.99 15.35 38.30
CA LYS A 243 -4.06 16.72 38.81
C LYS A 243 -3.23 17.68 37.96
N LYS A 244 -3.62 18.93 37.95
CA LYS A 244 -2.84 20.01 37.35
C LYS A 244 -1.38 19.97 37.79
N GLY A 245 -0.47 19.97 36.83
CA GLY A 245 0.98 19.95 37.07
C GLY A 245 1.58 18.54 37.15
N GLU A 246 0.77 17.48 37.20
CA GLU A 246 1.30 16.11 37.19
C GLU A 246 1.81 15.71 35.80
N ALA A 247 2.92 14.95 35.81
CA ALA A 247 3.55 14.44 34.61
C ALA A 247 2.95 13.11 34.17
N VAL A 248 2.77 12.92 32.86
CA VAL A 248 2.14 11.71 32.27
C VAL A 248 3.13 10.97 31.38
N SER A 249 3.15 9.63 31.53
CA SER A 249 3.90 8.69 30.70
C SER A 249 5.43 8.88 30.79
N TYR A 250 6.16 8.15 29.95
CA TYR A 250 7.63 8.13 29.95
C TYR A 250 8.24 9.54 29.73
N GLY A 251 9.15 9.92 30.63
CA GLY A 251 9.89 11.17 30.57
C GLY A 251 9.05 12.40 30.88
N GLY A 252 7.79 12.25 31.32
CA GLY A 252 6.96 13.36 31.77
C GLY A 252 6.77 14.47 30.72
N VAL A 253 6.78 14.12 29.42
CA VAL A 253 6.70 15.10 28.33
C VAL A 253 5.34 15.81 28.23
N TYR A 254 4.32 15.24 28.85
CA TYR A 254 3.01 15.87 29.01
C TYR A 254 2.84 16.26 30.48
N ILE A 255 2.60 17.53 30.72
CA ILE A 255 2.23 18.05 32.05
C ILE A 255 0.77 18.42 31.98
N ALA A 256 -0.05 17.87 32.87
CA ALA A 256 -1.48 18.15 32.92
C ALA A 256 -1.76 19.65 33.10
N PRO A 257 -2.45 20.32 32.17
CA PRO A 257 -2.70 21.77 32.24
C PRO A 257 -3.76 22.14 33.26
N CYS A 258 -4.60 21.19 33.63
CA CYS A 258 -5.69 21.30 34.64
C CYS A 258 -5.92 19.93 35.29
N ASP A 259 -6.81 19.86 36.27
CA ASP A 259 -7.37 18.58 36.71
C ASP A 259 -8.15 17.96 35.56
N MET A 260 -7.83 16.71 35.19
CA MET A 260 -8.38 16.06 34.00
C MET A 260 -8.43 14.54 34.13
N ARG A 261 -9.20 13.94 33.22
CA ARG A 261 -9.29 12.49 33.08
C ARG A 261 -8.55 12.02 31.85
N LEU A 262 -7.78 10.97 31.99
CA LEU A 262 -7.06 10.33 30.89
C LEU A 262 -7.53 8.90 30.69
N GLY A 263 -7.78 8.52 29.44
CA GLY A 263 -8.08 7.15 29.05
C GLY A 263 -6.80 6.38 28.67
N MET A 264 -6.59 5.20 29.25
CA MET A 264 -5.57 4.26 28.80
C MET A 264 -6.11 3.42 27.66
N VAL A 265 -5.49 3.51 26.50
CA VAL A 265 -5.92 2.84 25.25
C VAL A 265 -5.06 1.63 24.97
N ALA A 266 -5.66 0.51 24.59
CA ALA A 266 -4.98 -0.76 24.29
C ALA A 266 -4.36 -0.77 22.89
N CYS A 267 -3.43 0.15 22.63
CA CYS A 267 -2.62 0.24 21.42
C CYS A 267 -1.29 0.94 21.71
N GLY A 268 -0.22 0.48 21.09
CA GLY A 268 1.09 1.09 21.21
C GLY A 268 1.96 0.87 19.98
N TYR A 269 3.25 1.22 20.06
CA TYR A 269 4.13 1.16 18.89
C TYR A 269 4.44 -0.27 18.42
N ALA A 270 4.33 -1.28 19.27
CA ALA A 270 4.46 -2.68 18.83
C ALA A 270 3.29 -3.16 17.96
N ASP A 271 2.19 -2.40 17.90
CA ASP A 271 1.04 -2.65 17.05
C ASP A 271 1.15 -1.95 15.69
N GLY A 272 2.16 -1.10 15.54
CA GLY A 272 2.40 -0.29 14.35
C GLY A 272 2.00 1.17 14.51
N TYR A 273 1.43 1.61 15.64
CA TYR A 273 1.17 3.03 15.85
C TYR A 273 2.51 3.78 16.04
N PRO A 274 2.80 4.81 15.24
CA PRO A 274 4.11 5.45 15.28
C PRO A 274 4.42 6.07 16.65
N ARG A 275 5.54 5.68 17.27
CA ARG A 275 5.94 6.24 18.57
C ARG A 275 6.14 7.75 18.55
N ARG A 276 6.52 8.33 17.41
CA ARG A 276 6.64 9.79 17.24
C ARG A 276 5.30 10.53 17.34
N ASN A 277 4.18 9.86 17.13
CA ASN A 277 2.83 10.39 17.37
C ASN A 277 2.47 10.40 18.87
N SER A 278 3.44 10.74 19.69
CA SER A 278 3.27 11.05 21.11
C SER A 278 2.77 12.47 21.28
N ASN A 279 2.27 12.75 22.44
CA ASN A 279 1.97 14.11 22.97
C ASN A 279 1.32 15.07 21.97
N GLY A 280 0.00 15.09 21.92
CA GLY A 280 -0.78 15.98 21.08
C GLY A 280 -1.14 15.40 19.70
N ALA A 281 -0.82 14.14 19.39
CA ALA A 281 -1.31 13.51 18.17
C ALA A 281 -2.83 13.38 18.21
N PRO A 282 -3.54 13.66 17.09
CA PRO A 282 -5.00 13.59 17.06
C PRO A 282 -5.49 12.14 17.20
N VAL A 283 -6.57 12.01 17.92
CA VAL A 283 -7.42 10.81 18.00
C VAL A 283 -8.87 11.27 18.13
N PHE A 284 -9.83 10.37 17.91
CA PHE A 284 -11.24 10.63 18.23
C PHE A 284 -11.68 9.64 19.30
N VAL A 285 -12.39 10.13 20.32
CA VAL A 285 -12.94 9.32 21.40
C VAL A 285 -14.46 9.44 21.34
N ASP A 286 -15.13 8.33 21.04
CA ASP A 286 -16.59 8.28 20.81
C ASP A 286 -17.10 9.36 19.82
N GLY A 287 -16.34 9.54 18.72
CA GLY A 287 -16.67 10.52 17.68
C GLY A 287 -16.28 11.97 17.99
N GLU A 288 -15.68 12.23 19.14
CA GLU A 288 -15.25 13.58 19.54
C GLU A 288 -13.73 13.75 19.42
N PRO A 289 -13.25 14.91 18.92
CA PRO A 289 -11.82 15.18 18.80
C PRO A 289 -11.11 15.12 20.16
N SER A 290 -9.98 14.45 20.19
CA SER A 290 -9.10 14.34 21.34
C SER A 290 -7.65 14.20 20.90
N ARG A 291 -6.74 13.95 21.84
CA ARG A 291 -5.31 13.82 21.56
C ARG A 291 -4.60 12.86 22.50
N VAL A 292 -3.49 12.37 22.04
CA VAL A 292 -2.56 11.55 22.84
C VAL A 292 -1.90 12.42 23.91
N ALA A 293 -1.93 11.95 25.16
CA ALA A 293 -1.30 12.59 26.31
C ALA A 293 -0.01 11.84 26.70
N GLY A 294 1.14 12.45 26.47
CA GLY A 294 2.43 11.87 26.77
C GLY A 294 2.95 10.91 25.71
N ARG A 295 3.97 10.11 26.05
CA ARG A 295 4.61 9.20 25.10
C ARG A 295 3.79 7.95 24.85
N VAL A 296 3.69 7.55 23.58
CA VAL A 296 3.18 6.23 23.18
C VAL A 296 4.13 5.16 23.73
N CYS A 297 3.56 4.20 24.46
CA CYS A 297 4.30 3.05 25.01
C CYS A 297 4.26 1.87 24.03
N MET A 298 4.85 0.74 24.43
CA MET A 298 4.92 -0.45 23.58
C MET A 298 3.53 -0.98 23.21
N ASP A 299 2.63 -1.09 24.20
CA ASP A 299 1.32 -1.76 24.06
C ASP A 299 0.15 -0.85 24.42
N LEU A 300 0.42 0.34 24.94
CA LEU A 300 -0.57 1.27 25.48
C LEU A 300 -0.24 2.72 25.11
N MET A 301 -1.26 3.58 25.13
CA MET A 301 -1.10 5.03 25.10
C MET A 301 -2.15 5.69 25.98
N MET A 302 -1.90 6.93 26.40
CA MET A 302 -2.89 7.73 27.13
C MET A 302 -3.52 8.74 26.17
N VAL A 303 -4.84 8.97 26.30
CA VAL A 303 -5.59 9.99 25.56
C VAL A 303 -6.38 10.86 26.54
N GLU A 304 -6.63 12.10 26.18
CA GLU A 304 -7.48 12.99 26.96
C GLU A 304 -8.97 12.54 26.84
N LEU A 305 -9.69 12.59 27.96
CA LEU A 305 -11.15 12.38 28.00
C LEU A 305 -11.82 13.73 28.23
N ASN A 306 -12.50 14.23 27.22
CA ASN A 306 -13.03 15.60 27.19
C ASN A 306 -14.48 15.69 27.66
N ARG A 307 -15.16 14.54 27.88
CA ARG A 307 -16.54 14.47 28.35
C ARG A 307 -16.70 13.47 29.49
N ASP A 308 -17.60 13.74 30.40
CA ASP A 308 -17.89 12.85 31.55
C ASP A 308 -18.41 11.48 31.10
N SER A 309 -19.09 11.42 29.94
CA SER A 309 -19.58 10.16 29.35
C SER A 309 -18.49 9.24 28.85
N GLN A 310 -17.29 9.77 28.56
CA GLN A 310 -16.16 8.99 28.08
C GLN A 310 -15.49 8.23 29.24
N GLY A 311 -15.15 6.96 29.01
CA GLY A 311 -14.59 6.11 30.05
C GLY A 311 -14.17 4.74 29.51
N VAL A 312 -14.10 3.76 30.40
CA VAL A 312 -13.78 2.38 30.01
C VAL A 312 -14.82 1.87 29.00
N GLY A 313 -14.33 1.37 27.86
CA GLY A 313 -15.16 0.93 26.72
C GLY A 313 -15.33 1.98 25.64
N SER A 314 -15.04 3.26 25.89
CA SER A 314 -15.06 4.31 24.85
C SER A 314 -14.19 3.93 23.67
N VAL A 315 -14.72 4.07 22.45
CA VAL A 315 -14.03 3.76 21.20
C VAL A 315 -13.06 4.88 20.86
N VAL A 316 -11.81 4.51 20.55
CA VAL A 316 -10.76 5.45 20.17
C VAL A 316 -10.35 5.18 18.73
N GLU A 317 -10.67 6.07 17.80
CA GLU A 317 -10.15 6.05 16.44
C GLU A 317 -8.75 6.64 16.43
N LEU A 318 -7.80 5.85 15.91
CA LEU A 318 -6.38 6.20 15.82
C LEU A 318 -6.02 6.78 14.46
N TRP A 319 -6.63 6.27 13.39
CA TRP A 319 -6.72 6.84 12.05
C TRP A 319 -7.88 6.21 11.28
N GLY A 320 -8.40 6.92 10.30
CA GLY A 320 -9.53 6.47 9.50
C GLY A 320 -10.32 7.64 8.92
N ASP A 321 -11.61 7.64 9.14
CA ASP A 321 -12.52 8.64 8.58
C ASP A 321 -12.39 10.01 9.25
N ASN A 322 -12.07 10.06 10.56
CA ASN A 322 -11.95 11.31 11.32
C ASN A 322 -10.50 11.75 11.52
N VAL A 323 -9.55 10.80 11.56
CA VAL A 323 -8.12 11.08 11.72
C VAL A 323 -7.39 10.67 10.45
N SER A 324 -6.93 11.63 9.66
CA SER A 324 -6.19 11.34 8.43
C SER A 324 -4.91 10.56 8.69
N VAL A 325 -4.69 9.46 7.95
CA VAL A 325 -3.41 8.73 7.93
C VAL A 325 -2.26 9.67 7.55
N ASN A 326 -2.52 10.65 6.66
CA ASN A 326 -1.52 11.61 6.22
C ASN A 326 -1.09 12.55 7.37
N GLU A 327 -2.02 12.92 8.27
CA GLU A 327 -1.68 13.69 9.47
C GLU A 327 -0.80 12.87 10.42
N ILE A 328 -1.16 11.59 10.63
CA ILE A 328 -0.35 10.65 11.44
C ILE A 328 1.06 10.50 10.83
N ALA A 329 1.17 10.35 9.52
CA ALA A 329 2.44 10.23 8.81
C ALA A 329 3.31 11.49 8.94
N ARG A 330 2.75 12.68 8.66
CA ARG A 330 3.46 13.96 8.75
C ARG A 330 4.02 14.22 10.15
N ARG A 331 3.22 13.98 11.19
CA ARG A 331 3.65 14.15 12.58
C ARG A 331 4.75 13.16 12.98
N ALA A 332 4.74 11.97 12.41
CA ALA A 332 5.75 10.95 12.65
C ALA A 332 7.02 11.13 11.81
N GLU A 333 7.05 12.07 10.85
CA GLU A 333 8.08 12.20 9.82
C GLU A 333 8.26 10.90 9.02
N MET A 334 7.13 10.29 8.66
CA MET A 334 7.00 9.05 7.88
C MET A 334 6.18 9.31 6.63
N ILE A 335 6.21 8.40 5.68
CA ILE A 335 5.25 8.38 4.58
C ILE A 335 4.00 7.57 4.99
N ASN A 336 2.85 7.87 4.39
CA ASN A 336 1.61 7.17 4.70
C ASN A 336 1.68 5.65 4.43
N TYR A 337 2.52 5.23 3.48
CA TYR A 337 2.83 3.82 3.21
C TYR A 337 3.33 3.08 4.46
N GLU A 338 4.28 3.69 5.20
CA GLU A 338 4.84 3.09 6.42
C GLU A 338 3.80 2.96 7.52
N VAL A 339 2.91 3.95 7.65
CA VAL A 339 1.85 3.93 8.66
C VAL A 339 0.91 2.75 8.44
N VAL A 340 0.38 2.60 7.22
CA VAL A 340 -0.60 1.52 6.95
C VAL A 340 0.05 0.14 6.91
N THR A 341 1.25 0.00 6.33
CA THR A 341 1.99 -1.28 6.32
C THR A 341 2.51 -1.67 7.71
N GLY A 342 2.62 -0.70 8.60
CA GLY A 342 3.07 -0.91 9.99
C GLY A 342 2.03 -1.58 10.87
N TYR A 343 0.75 -1.60 10.51
CA TYR A 343 -0.30 -2.21 11.33
C TYR A 343 -0.04 -3.70 11.56
N LYS A 344 0.02 -4.09 12.84
CA LYS A 344 0.33 -5.45 13.30
C LYS A 344 -0.51 -5.81 14.51
N ARG A 345 -0.51 -7.07 14.90
CA ARG A 345 -1.05 -7.63 16.14
C ARG A 345 -2.53 -7.34 16.47
N GLY A 346 -3.20 -6.43 15.77
CA GLY A 346 -4.65 -6.25 15.87
C GLY A 346 -5.38 -7.16 14.89
N ARG A 347 -6.67 -7.42 15.15
CA ARG A 347 -7.50 -8.14 14.20
C ARG A 347 -7.86 -7.25 13.01
N ARG A 348 -8.16 -7.85 11.85
CA ARG A 348 -8.82 -7.16 10.75
C ARG A 348 -10.27 -7.59 10.68
N ARG A 349 -11.13 -6.65 10.42
CA ARG A 349 -12.53 -6.87 10.11
C ARG A 349 -12.81 -6.26 8.73
N TYR A 350 -13.38 -7.05 7.84
CA TYR A 350 -13.66 -6.63 6.49
C TYR A 350 -15.12 -6.26 6.35
N VAL A 351 -15.38 -5.17 5.63
CA VAL A 351 -16.72 -4.68 5.31
C VAL A 351 -16.78 -4.32 3.83
N VAL A 352 -17.98 -4.23 3.29
CA VAL A 352 -18.24 -3.77 1.93
C VAL A 352 -19.29 -2.68 2.00
N SER A 353 -18.88 -1.41 1.85
CA SER A 353 -19.83 -0.30 1.76
C SER A 353 -20.35 -0.15 0.33
N ALA A 354 -21.64 0.06 0.17
CA ALA A 354 -22.32 0.10 -1.13
C ALA A 354 -22.11 1.39 -1.94
N SER A 355 -21.83 2.52 -1.29
CA SER A 355 -21.48 3.85 -1.87
C SER A 355 -21.39 4.90 -0.76
N ASP A 356 -20.90 6.10 -1.08
CA ASP A 356 -20.60 7.22 -0.16
C ASP A 356 -21.74 7.74 0.73
N ARG A 357 -22.92 7.12 0.78
CA ARG A 357 -24.09 7.68 1.51
C ARG A 357 -25.06 6.67 2.13
N ALA A 358 -24.67 5.43 2.35
CA ALA A 358 -25.54 4.49 3.07
C ALA A 358 -24.73 3.58 4.00
N GLU A 359 -25.03 3.68 5.29
CA GLU A 359 -24.64 2.75 6.33
C GLU A 359 -25.41 1.42 6.15
N ASP A 360 -25.00 0.62 5.19
CA ASP A 360 -25.40 -0.79 5.14
C ASP A 360 -24.12 -1.63 5.03
N SER A 361 -23.50 -1.86 6.19
CA SER A 361 -22.40 -2.79 6.34
C SER A 361 -22.94 -4.23 6.26
N ILE A 362 -22.62 -4.92 5.19
CA ILE A 362 -22.74 -6.38 5.18
C ILE A 362 -21.44 -6.92 5.77
N ASP A 363 -21.49 -7.52 6.94
CA ASP A 363 -20.38 -8.27 7.52
C ASP A 363 -20.06 -9.43 6.60
N VAL A 364 -18.91 -9.40 5.97
CA VAL A 364 -18.35 -10.56 5.25
C VAL A 364 -17.36 -11.23 6.19
N LEU A 365 -17.56 -12.47 6.47
CA LEU A 365 -16.97 -13.45 7.40
C LEU A 365 -15.50 -13.30 7.76
#